data_af5d5270534c60af20f0394e1df237fd
#
_entry.id   af5d5270534c60af20f0394e1df237fd
#
_cell.length_a   1.000
_cell.length_b   1.000
_cell.length_c   1.000
_cell.angle_alpha   90.00
_cell.angle_beta   90.00
_cell.angle_gamma   90.00
#
_symmetry.space_group_name_H-M   'P 1'
#
loop_
_entity.id
_entity.type
_entity.pdbx_description
1 polymer ?
#
loop_
_entity_poly.entity_id
_entity_poly.type
_entity_poly.pdbx_seq_one_letter_code
_entity_poly.pdbx_strand_id
1 'polypeptide(L)'
;MKQLYNIYCDESCHLENDGEKSMVIGGVWCPANKKDEIFHRLREIKEEHGLNKRFEIKWNKVSKGQLDFYMDIVNYFFDNSDIHFRVLIIPNKEELKHELFRQTHDDFYYKMYFNMLKTLFEPDCAYNI
;
A
#
# COMPACT_ATOMS: atom_id res chain seq x y z
N MET A 1 -20.32 6.73 17.70
CA MET A 1 -19.22 7.33 16.94
C MET A 1 -18.76 6.38 15.84
N LYS A 2 -18.49 6.90 14.68
CA LYS A 2 -17.92 6.08 13.59
C LYS A 2 -16.48 5.70 13.92
N GLN A 3 -16.10 4.46 13.63
CA GLN A 3 -14.70 4.05 13.70
C GLN A 3 -13.91 4.76 12.60
N LEU A 4 -12.82 5.41 12.97
CA LEU A 4 -11.95 6.12 12.03
C LEU A 4 -10.74 5.24 11.68
N TYR A 5 -10.45 5.12 10.38
CA TYR A 5 -9.29 4.43 9.85
C TYR A 5 -8.39 5.38 9.07
N ASN A 6 -7.09 5.13 9.12
CA ASN A 6 -6.12 5.74 8.23
C ASN A 6 -5.75 4.74 7.15
N ILE A 7 -5.81 5.16 5.89
CA ILE A 7 -5.39 4.36 4.72
C ILE A 7 -4.16 5.01 4.12
N TYR A 8 -3.12 4.22 3.93
CA TYR A 8 -1.86 4.61 3.29
C TYR A 8 -1.77 3.89 1.96
N CYS A 9 -1.77 4.64 0.87
CA CYS A 9 -1.81 4.09 -0.48
C CYS A 9 -0.52 4.40 -1.22
N ASP A 10 -0.15 3.51 -2.11
CA ASP A 10 0.96 3.70 -3.04
C ASP A 10 0.69 2.91 -4.33
N GLU A 11 1.35 3.31 -5.39
CA GLU A 11 1.25 2.66 -6.69
C GLU A 11 2.62 2.39 -7.28
N SER A 12 2.66 1.42 -8.20
CA SER A 12 3.86 1.04 -8.94
C SER A 12 3.53 0.85 -10.41
N CYS A 13 4.42 1.36 -11.27
CA CYS A 13 4.31 1.21 -12.72
C CYS A 13 3.00 1.77 -13.29
N HIS A 14 2.54 2.89 -12.76
CA HIS A 14 1.24 3.48 -13.10
C HIS A 14 1.26 4.32 -14.39
N LEU A 15 2.43 4.70 -14.89
CA LEU A 15 2.56 5.49 -16.11
C LEU A 15 2.30 4.64 -17.36
N GLU A 16 1.67 5.25 -18.37
CA GLU A 16 1.24 4.56 -19.57
C GLU A 16 2.41 3.95 -20.36
N ASN A 17 3.52 4.70 -20.49
CA ASN A 17 4.66 4.35 -21.33
C ASN A 17 5.96 4.26 -20.53
N ASP A 18 5.94 3.59 -19.38
CA ASP A 18 7.12 3.40 -18.53
C ASP A 18 7.93 2.13 -18.85
N GLY A 19 7.52 1.38 -19.87
CA GLY A 19 8.16 0.12 -20.28
C GLY A 19 7.71 -1.11 -19.49
N GLU A 20 6.79 -0.93 -18.53
CA GLU A 20 6.26 -2.03 -17.73
C GLU A 20 4.85 -2.41 -18.18
N LYS A 21 4.56 -3.72 -18.19
CA LYS A 21 3.27 -4.24 -18.63
C LYS A 21 2.21 -4.14 -17.54
N SER A 22 2.58 -4.39 -16.32
CA SER A 22 1.65 -4.41 -15.18
C SER A 22 1.68 -3.10 -14.42
N MET A 23 0.54 -2.82 -13.78
CA MET A 23 0.38 -1.72 -12.83
C MET A 23 -0.18 -2.29 -11.53
N VAL A 24 0.28 -1.76 -10.41
CA VAL A 24 -0.14 -2.21 -9.08
C VAL A 24 -0.55 -1.00 -8.24
N ILE A 25 -1.68 -1.11 -7.57
CA ILE A 25 -2.14 -0.12 -6.59
C ILE A 25 -2.39 -0.85 -5.28
N GLY A 26 -1.78 -0.38 -4.20
CA GLY A 26 -1.89 -1.00 -2.90
C GLY A 26 -2.31 -0.04 -1.80
N GLY A 27 -2.89 -0.58 -0.74
CA GLY A 27 -3.23 0.16 0.45
C GLY A 27 -3.03 -0.66 1.71
N VAL A 28 -2.50 -0.01 2.73
CA VAL A 28 -2.42 -0.53 4.09
C VAL A 28 -3.26 0.38 4.97
N TRP A 29 -4.08 -0.19 5.83
CA TRP A 29 -4.89 0.63 6.72
C TRP A 29 -4.95 0.06 8.13
N CYS A 30 -5.20 0.94 9.08
CA CYS A 30 -5.34 0.62 10.48
C CYS A 30 -6.31 1.59 11.17
N PRO A 31 -6.88 1.22 12.32
CA PRO A 31 -7.62 2.18 13.14
C PRO A 31 -6.75 3.40 13.46
N ALA A 32 -7.32 4.59 13.34
CA ALA A 32 -6.57 5.84 13.56
C ALA A 32 -5.96 5.92 14.97
N ASN A 33 -6.65 5.37 15.97
CA ASN A 33 -6.17 5.33 17.36
C ASN A 33 -5.04 4.32 17.60
N LYS A 34 -4.71 3.48 16.61
CA LYS A 34 -3.60 2.52 16.66
C LYS A 34 -2.37 2.99 15.89
N LYS A 35 -2.48 4.07 15.15
CA LYS A 35 -1.41 4.57 14.28
C LYS A 35 -0.09 4.78 15.02
N ASP A 36 -0.12 5.48 16.14
CA ASP A 36 1.10 5.84 16.87
C ASP A 36 1.79 4.62 17.46
N GLU A 37 1.03 3.65 17.98
CA GLU A 37 1.54 2.38 18.47
C GLU A 37 2.22 1.59 17.35
N ILE A 38 1.59 1.50 16.18
CA ILE A 38 2.12 0.78 15.02
C ILE A 38 3.41 1.46 14.53
N PHE A 39 3.41 2.78 14.37
CA PHE A 39 4.59 3.53 13.92
C PHE A 39 5.74 3.44 14.92
N HIS A 40 5.44 3.46 16.21
CA HIS A 40 6.45 3.27 17.25
C HIS A 40 7.09 1.89 17.13
N ARG A 41 6.29 0.84 16.99
CA ARG A 41 6.82 -0.52 16.86
C ARG A 41 7.64 -0.72 15.58
N LEU A 42 7.22 -0.14 14.46
CA LEU A 42 8.01 -0.17 13.22
C LEU A 42 9.38 0.50 13.39
N ARG A 43 9.44 1.62 14.09
CA ARG A 43 10.71 2.28 14.41
C ARG A 43 11.59 1.43 15.32
N GLU A 44 11.01 0.79 16.33
CA GLU A 44 11.75 -0.14 17.19
C GLU A 44 12.37 -1.29 16.39
N ILE A 45 11.61 -1.90 15.49
CA ILE A 45 12.11 -2.99 14.64
C ILE A 45 13.29 -2.49 13.79
N LYS A 46 13.20 -1.29 13.21
CA LYS A 46 14.32 -0.69 12.48
C LYS A 46 15.57 -0.54 13.38
N GLU A 47 15.40 -0.02 14.57
CA GLU A 47 16.49 0.18 15.54
C GLU A 47 17.11 -1.14 16.00
N GLU A 48 16.30 -2.17 16.25
CA GLU A 48 16.76 -3.51 16.61
C GLU A 48 17.68 -4.14 15.56
N HIS A 49 17.52 -3.73 14.30
CA HIS A 49 18.35 -4.18 13.17
C HIS A 49 19.42 -3.15 12.75
N GLY A 50 19.68 -2.14 13.59
CA GLY A 50 20.71 -1.14 13.32
C GLY A 50 20.37 -0.17 12.19
N LEU A 51 19.10 -0.06 11.82
CA LEU A 51 18.65 0.84 10.76
C LEU A 51 18.15 2.16 11.33
N ASN A 52 18.32 3.24 10.54
CA ASN A 52 17.78 4.55 10.89
C ASN A 52 16.24 4.49 10.92
N LYS A 53 15.62 5.19 11.86
CA LYS A 53 14.15 5.26 11.98
C LYS A 53 13.46 5.79 10.72
N ARG A 54 14.19 6.52 9.86
CA ARG A 54 13.71 7.04 8.57
C ARG A 54 14.02 6.11 7.40
N PHE A 55 14.62 4.95 7.65
CA PHE A 55 14.91 3.96 6.61
C PHE A 55 13.62 3.61 5.88
N GLU A 56 13.64 3.71 4.56
CA GLU A 56 12.49 3.41 3.72
C GLU A 56 12.46 1.92 3.38
N ILE A 57 11.34 1.26 3.69
CA ILE A 57 11.15 -0.16 3.39
C ILE A 57 10.74 -0.28 1.92
N LYS A 58 11.62 -0.88 1.12
CA LYS A 58 11.40 -1.10 -0.31
C LYS A 58 11.84 -2.49 -0.73
N TRP A 59 11.12 -3.08 -1.69
CA TRP A 59 11.46 -4.39 -2.24
C TRP A 59 12.89 -4.42 -2.80
N ASN A 60 13.31 -3.38 -3.52
CA ASN A 60 14.65 -3.32 -4.11
C ASN A 60 15.79 -3.13 -3.10
N LYS A 61 15.47 -2.91 -1.84
CA LYS A 61 16.44 -2.82 -0.74
C LYS A 61 16.57 -4.12 0.04
N VAL A 62 15.79 -5.15 -0.30
CA VAL A 62 15.90 -6.47 0.33
C VAL A 62 17.25 -7.08 -0.04
N SER A 63 18.02 -7.45 0.96
CA SER A 63 19.35 -8.08 0.79
C SER A 63 19.53 -9.20 1.81
N LYS A 64 20.51 -10.07 1.55
CA LYS A 64 20.84 -11.17 2.47
C LYS A 64 21.16 -10.67 3.88
N GLY A 65 21.89 -9.55 3.98
CA GLY A 65 22.29 -8.96 5.26
C GLY A 65 21.14 -8.31 6.04
N GLN A 66 20.03 -8.04 5.38
CA GLN A 66 18.86 -7.40 5.99
C GLN A 66 17.61 -8.29 5.96
N LEU A 67 17.76 -9.55 5.58
CA LEU A 67 16.61 -10.46 5.45
C LEU A 67 15.83 -10.58 6.75
N ASP A 68 16.51 -10.69 7.87
CA ASP A 68 15.87 -10.83 9.20
C ASP A 68 15.00 -9.60 9.52
N PHE A 69 15.46 -8.40 9.15
CA PHE A 69 14.66 -7.19 9.31
C PHE A 69 13.35 -7.26 8.51
N TYR A 70 13.42 -7.65 7.23
CA TYR A 70 12.21 -7.77 6.41
C TYR A 70 11.28 -8.86 6.89
N MET A 71 11.83 -9.98 7.39
CA MET A 71 11.03 -11.04 8.01
C MET A 71 10.31 -10.55 9.27
N ASP A 72 10.96 -9.77 10.11
CA ASP A 72 10.34 -9.19 11.30
C ASP A 72 9.21 -8.21 10.94
N ILE A 73 9.37 -7.41 9.89
CA ILE A 73 8.32 -6.52 9.39
C ILE A 73 7.11 -7.33 8.92
N VAL A 74 7.32 -8.37 8.13
CA VAL A 74 6.24 -9.25 7.62
C VAL A 74 5.54 -9.96 8.77
N ASN A 75 6.29 -10.50 9.73
CA ASN A 75 5.73 -11.17 10.90
C ASN A 75 4.91 -10.19 11.75
N TYR A 76 5.40 -8.97 11.93
CA TYR A 76 4.64 -7.94 12.65
C TYR A 76 3.30 -7.65 11.99
N PHE A 77 3.26 -7.55 10.67
CA PHE A 77 2.00 -7.38 9.93
C PHE A 77 1.02 -8.54 10.22
N PHE A 78 1.48 -9.78 10.10
CA PHE A 78 0.61 -10.94 10.28
C PHE A 78 0.20 -11.18 11.74
N ASP A 79 1.03 -10.78 12.70
CA ASP A 79 0.74 -10.91 14.13
C ASP A 79 -0.16 -9.80 14.67
N ASN A 80 -0.36 -8.71 13.91
CA ASN A 80 -1.17 -7.57 14.33
C ASN A 80 -2.50 -7.53 13.56
N SER A 81 -3.59 -7.85 14.26
CA SER A 81 -4.93 -7.88 13.67
C SER A 81 -5.50 -6.49 13.30
N ASP A 82 -4.87 -5.42 13.74
CA ASP A 82 -5.28 -4.05 13.42
C ASP A 82 -4.74 -3.54 12.07
N ILE A 83 -3.76 -4.23 11.49
CA ILE A 83 -3.15 -3.84 10.22
C ILE A 83 -3.74 -4.67 9.10
N HIS A 84 -4.22 -4.00 8.07
CA HIS A 84 -4.84 -4.64 6.90
C HIS A 84 -4.14 -4.22 5.62
N PHE A 85 -4.18 -5.07 4.61
CA PHE A 85 -3.56 -4.82 3.31
C PHE A 85 -4.47 -5.28 2.18
N ARG A 86 -4.49 -4.49 1.11
CA ARG A 86 -5.15 -4.85 -0.14
C ARG A 86 -4.34 -4.33 -1.33
N VAL A 87 -4.34 -5.10 -2.40
CA VAL A 87 -3.68 -4.72 -3.65
C VAL A 87 -4.59 -5.01 -4.83
N LEU A 88 -4.59 -4.10 -5.79
CA LEU A 88 -5.20 -4.27 -7.10
C LEU A 88 -4.08 -4.37 -8.14
N ILE A 89 -4.08 -5.45 -8.91
CA ILE A 89 -3.07 -5.70 -9.95
C ILE A 89 -3.75 -5.61 -11.31
N ILE A 90 -3.21 -4.76 -12.18
CA ILE A 90 -3.59 -4.69 -13.59
C ILE A 90 -2.49 -5.38 -14.38
N PRO A 91 -2.67 -6.65 -14.84
CA PRO A 91 -1.58 -7.48 -15.34
C PRO A 91 -1.03 -7.05 -16.71
N ASN A 92 -1.82 -6.35 -17.51
CA ASN A 92 -1.38 -5.89 -18.82
C ASN A 92 -2.02 -4.55 -19.20
N LYS A 93 -1.39 -3.46 -18.77
CA LYS A 93 -1.86 -2.10 -19.05
C LYS A 93 -1.68 -1.69 -20.52
N GLU A 94 -0.82 -2.37 -21.29
CA GLU A 94 -0.60 -2.10 -22.71
C GLU A 94 -1.82 -2.51 -23.56
N GLU A 95 -2.66 -3.42 -23.07
CA GLU A 95 -3.91 -3.83 -23.72
C GLU A 95 -5.08 -2.87 -23.46
N LEU A 96 -4.87 -1.83 -22.66
CA LEU A 96 -5.88 -0.83 -22.37
C LEU A 96 -6.17 0.02 -23.61
N LYS A 97 -7.46 0.12 -23.95
CA LYS A 97 -7.94 0.86 -25.13
C LYS A 97 -8.68 2.11 -24.65
N HIS A 98 -7.95 3.06 -24.11
CA HIS A 98 -8.53 4.27 -23.50
C HIS A 98 -9.42 5.05 -24.47
N GLU A 99 -9.03 5.16 -25.73
CA GLU A 99 -9.79 5.90 -26.76
C GLU A 99 -11.18 5.29 -26.99
N LEU A 100 -11.32 3.97 -26.91
CA LEU A 100 -12.61 3.29 -27.08
C LEU A 100 -13.59 3.59 -25.93
N PHE A 101 -13.07 3.94 -24.76
CA PHE A 101 -13.86 4.26 -23.58
C PHE A 101 -13.89 5.77 -23.29
N ARG A 102 -13.41 6.60 -24.22
CA ARG A 102 -13.33 8.07 -24.08
C ARG A 102 -12.68 8.51 -22.77
N GLN A 103 -11.56 7.87 -22.44
CA GLN A 103 -10.81 8.13 -21.23
C GLN A 103 -9.33 8.32 -21.53
N THR A 104 -8.63 9.06 -20.66
CA THR A 104 -7.16 9.12 -20.63
C THR A 104 -6.62 8.00 -19.74
N HIS A 105 -5.30 7.79 -19.78
CA HIS A 105 -4.65 6.88 -18.84
C HIS A 105 -4.82 7.33 -17.38
N ASP A 106 -4.78 8.63 -17.13
CA ASP A 106 -5.02 9.19 -15.81
C ASP A 106 -6.45 8.93 -15.32
N ASP A 107 -7.45 9.06 -16.20
CA ASP A 107 -8.84 8.72 -15.88
C ASP A 107 -8.96 7.24 -15.47
N PHE A 108 -8.29 6.35 -16.21
CA PHE A 108 -8.26 4.94 -15.91
C PHE A 108 -7.56 4.68 -14.55
N TYR A 109 -6.43 5.32 -14.28
CA TYR A 109 -5.71 5.24 -13.03
C TYR A 109 -6.61 5.61 -11.84
N TYR A 110 -7.32 6.72 -11.92
CA TYR A 110 -8.23 7.15 -10.86
C TYR A 110 -9.41 6.19 -10.66
N LYS A 111 -9.95 5.62 -11.74
CA LYS A 111 -11.00 4.61 -11.67
C LYS A 111 -10.52 3.35 -10.94
N MET A 112 -9.30 2.90 -11.24
CA MET A 112 -8.72 1.71 -10.60
C MET A 112 -8.40 1.98 -9.14
N TYR A 113 -7.93 3.16 -8.81
CA TYR A 113 -7.71 3.60 -7.44
C TYR A 113 -9.01 3.57 -6.63
N PHE A 114 -10.06 4.13 -7.19
CA PHE A 114 -11.39 4.08 -6.59
C PHE A 114 -11.90 2.63 -6.44
N ASN A 115 -11.68 1.79 -7.43
CA ASN A 115 -12.06 0.37 -7.36
C ASN A 115 -11.37 -0.36 -6.22
N MET A 116 -10.10 -0.06 -5.96
CA MET A 116 -9.37 -0.63 -4.83
C MET A 116 -9.95 -0.14 -3.51
N LEU A 117 -10.17 1.17 -3.38
CA LEU A 117 -10.63 1.79 -2.14
C LEU A 117 -12.09 1.44 -1.78
N LYS A 118 -13.00 1.44 -2.75
CA LYS A 118 -14.45 1.23 -2.47
C LYS A 118 -14.75 -0.09 -1.78
N THR A 119 -13.92 -1.11 -1.99
CA THR A 119 -14.11 -2.42 -1.39
C THR A 119 -13.67 -2.48 0.08
N LEU A 120 -12.93 -1.46 0.54
CA LEU A 120 -12.49 -1.33 1.93
C LEU A 120 -13.53 -0.59 2.78
N PHE A 121 -14.37 0.22 2.15
CA PHE A 121 -15.26 1.13 2.86
C PHE A 121 -16.44 0.37 3.46
N GLU A 122 -16.64 0.58 4.75
CA GLU A 122 -17.80 0.10 5.50
C GLU A 122 -18.72 1.28 5.85
N PRO A 123 -20.07 1.09 5.81
CA PRO A 123 -21.02 2.20 5.97
C PRO A 123 -20.88 2.99 7.27
N ASP A 124 -20.49 2.31 8.34
CA ASP A 124 -20.40 2.90 9.69
C ASP A 124 -18.99 3.36 10.05
N CYS A 125 -18.07 3.40 9.09
CA CYS A 125 -16.70 3.83 9.29
C CYS A 125 -16.39 5.13 8.57
N ALA A 126 -15.36 5.82 9.04
CA ALA A 126 -14.79 7.00 8.39
C ALA A 126 -13.33 6.72 8.04
N TYR A 127 -12.81 7.37 7.01
CA TYR A 127 -11.48 7.08 6.48
C TYR A 127 -10.72 8.37 6.17
N ASN A 128 -9.47 8.42 6.61
CA ASN A 128 -8.46 9.37 6.16
C ASN A 128 -7.58 8.65 5.11
N ILE A 129 -7.43 9.25 3.96
CA ILE A 129 -6.65 8.68 2.85
C ILE A 129 -5.46 9.59 2.54
#